data_9b60a39dba6c2b5b31597abfebeb5079
#
_entry.id   9b60a39dba6c2b5b31597abfebeb5079
#
_cell.length_a   1.000
_cell.length_b   1.000
_cell.length_c   1.000
_cell.angle_alpha   90.00
_cell.angle_beta   90.00
_cell.angle_gamma   90.00
#
_symmetry.space_group_name_H-M   'P 1'
#
loop_
_entity.id
_entity.type
_entity.pdbx_description
1 polymer ?
#
loop_
_entity_poly.entity_id
_entity_poly.type
_entity_poly.pdbx_seq_one_letter_code
_entity_poly.pdbx_strand_id
1 'polypeptide(L)'
;MARIKIEGKGEIRRTRIGDCKVLDAQLKTYNSGKFFIQYLYEDLLGLLVEDMKKNIKADYDNVLMCDGGEGSGKSNLIWNVIERFHPGFDIEKVYVYNMQGIRDRFASGDYGGDIFWMDETSQIASNRTWQSEDNQDLVGILETCRSKHMTLCGAVPNISRVDIYLREFRMRYLLRCKPMSFPSIGYRPRGVFELLKRNNETGQMQHIGYGLFDPMPTEAKEQYEPIKAEFQERFRKKIAEGKDKGKYKDKWIEAQNRNTDVMAKLYDAGLVDEDQLMQLFGYENKRTFQNAIYKARSRAKEE
;
A
#
# COMPACT_ATOMS: atom_id res chain seq x y z
N MET A 1 33.03 13.85 -0.16
CA MET A 1 31.96 13.28 0.70
C MET A 1 31.14 14.42 1.27
N ALA A 2 29.85 14.45 1.02
CA ALA A 2 28.96 15.42 1.65
C ALA A 2 28.60 14.90 3.04
N ARG A 3 28.96 15.65 4.09
CA ARG A 3 28.59 15.35 5.47
C ARG A 3 27.32 16.13 5.82
N ILE A 4 26.27 15.45 6.23
CA ILE A 4 25.07 16.10 6.74
C ILE A 4 25.19 16.08 8.26
N LYS A 5 25.31 17.26 8.89
CA LYS A 5 25.24 17.39 10.35
C LYS A 5 23.78 17.40 10.77
N ILE A 6 23.41 16.46 11.63
CA ILE A 6 22.14 16.52 12.36
C ILE A 6 22.45 17.05 13.74
N GLU A 7 21.80 18.13 14.13
CA GLU A 7 21.96 18.69 15.47
C GLU A 7 21.66 17.60 16.52
N GLY A 8 22.68 17.28 17.30
CA GLY A 8 22.61 16.38 18.45
C GLY A 8 22.99 14.90 18.23
N LYS A 9 23.24 14.41 17.02
CA LYS A 9 23.48 12.97 16.76
C LYS A 9 24.54 12.67 15.69
N GLY A 10 25.73 13.17 15.81
CA GLY A 10 26.84 12.73 14.97
C GLY A 10 26.72 13.02 13.47
N GLU A 11 27.80 12.80 12.75
CA GLU A 11 27.87 12.99 11.30
C GLU A 11 27.28 11.77 10.58
N ILE A 12 26.28 11.98 9.70
CA ILE A 12 25.82 10.96 8.79
C ILE A 12 26.74 10.92 7.59
N ARG A 13 27.39 9.79 7.40
CA ARG A 13 28.26 9.55 6.25
C ARG A 13 27.45 9.05 5.07
N ARG A 14 27.72 9.63 3.91
CA ARG A 14 27.28 9.14 2.61
C ARG A 14 28.43 8.35 2.00
N THR A 15 28.25 7.04 1.88
CA THR A 15 29.27 6.14 1.37
C THR A 15 29.07 5.90 -0.12
N ARG A 16 30.14 5.98 -0.91
CA ARG A 16 30.10 5.65 -2.35
C ARG A 16 30.03 4.14 -2.52
N ILE A 17 29.07 3.66 -3.30
CA ILE A 17 28.88 2.22 -3.48
C ILE A 17 30.07 1.56 -4.18
N GLY A 18 30.74 2.27 -5.10
CA GLY A 18 31.95 1.78 -5.80
C GLY A 18 33.15 1.47 -4.92
N ASP A 19 33.12 1.87 -3.64
CA ASP A 19 34.17 1.51 -2.69
C ASP A 19 34.01 0.07 -2.14
N CYS A 20 32.91 -0.62 -2.52
CA CYS A 20 32.66 -2.00 -2.16
C CYS A 20 32.70 -2.93 -3.39
N LYS A 21 33.79 -3.71 -3.53
CA LYS A 21 34.07 -4.56 -4.72
C LYS A 21 32.95 -5.57 -5.05
N VAL A 22 32.22 -6.07 -4.07
CA VAL A 22 31.13 -7.05 -4.26
C VAL A 22 29.89 -6.37 -4.86
N LEU A 23 29.64 -5.13 -4.50
CA LEU A 23 28.54 -4.34 -5.04
C LEU A 23 28.81 -3.86 -6.47
N ASP A 24 30.05 -3.60 -6.80
CA ASP A 24 30.43 -3.16 -8.14
C ASP A 24 30.05 -4.21 -9.20
N ALA A 25 30.19 -5.50 -8.90
CA ALA A 25 29.77 -6.58 -9.78
C ALA A 25 28.24 -6.69 -9.90
N GLN A 26 27.50 -6.57 -8.79
CA GLN A 26 26.05 -6.60 -8.80
C GLN A 26 25.44 -5.34 -9.42
N LEU A 27 26.04 -4.17 -9.20
CA LEU A 27 25.65 -2.93 -9.84
C LEU A 27 25.91 -2.93 -11.35
N LYS A 28 26.98 -3.54 -11.84
CA LYS A 28 27.23 -3.70 -13.27
C LYS A 28 26.16 -4.55 -13.95
N THR A 29 25.69 -5.60 -13.27
CA THR A 29 24.59 -6.45 -13.75
C THR A 29 23.24 -5.71 -13.70
N TYR A 30 23.02 -4.86 -12.69
CA TYR A 30 21.79 -4.11 -12.50
C TYR A 30 21.71 -2.84 -13.35
N ASN A 31 22.83 -2.16 -13.57
CA ASN A 31 22.94 -0.92 -14.38
C ASN A 31 22.72 -1.14 -15.88
N SER A 32 22.73 -2.37 -16.38
CA SER A 32 22.20 -2.68 -17.72
C SER A 32 20.72 -2.29 -17.88
N GLY A 33 20.03 -1.95 -16.79
CA GLY A 33 18.60 -1.63 -16.68
C GLY A 33 18.21 -0.26 -16.11
N LYS A 34 19.02 0.80 -16.18
CA LYS A 34 18.62 2.21 -15.90
C LYS A 34 18.64 2.72 -14.44
N PHE A 35 19.16 2.01 -13.46
CA PHE A 35 19.26 2.56 -12.09
C PHE A 35 20.69 2.80 -11.67
N PHE A 36 21.01 4.06 -11.32
CA PHE A 36 22.34 4.47 -10.91
C PHE A 36 22.32 4.82 -9.41
N ILE A 37 22.71 3.89 -8.54
CA ILE A 37 22.92 4.17 -7.13
C ILE A 37 24.41 4.45 -6.91
N GLN A 38 24.79 5.71 -6.76
CA GLN A 38 26.19 6.08 -6.51
C GLN A 38 26.53 6.15 -5.01
N TYR A 39 25.52 6.44 -4.18
CA TYR A 39 25.74 6.73 -2.77
C TYR A 39 24.65 6.13 -1.89
N LEU A 40 25.06 5.58 -0.76
CA LEU A 40 24.20 5.16 0.33
C LEU A 40 24.40 6.04 1.55
N TYR A 41 23.34 6.27 2.30
CA TYR A 41 23.43 6.82 3.64
C TYR A 41 23.59 5.67 4.64
N GLU A 42 24.54 5.79 5.56
CA GLU A 42 24.83 4.75 6.57
C GLU A 42 23.64 4.54 7.51
N ASP A 43 22.92 5.60 7.88
CA ASP A 43 21.76 5.52 8.76
C ASP A 43 20.56 6.34 8.25
N LEU A 44 20.10 6.06 7.04
CA LEU A 44 18.90 6.69 6.48
C LEU A 44 17.63 6.33 7.26
N LEU A 45 17.58 5.12 7.84
CA LEU A 45 16.46 4.70 8.69
C LEU A 45 16.38 5.52 9.97
N GLY A 46 17.52 5.83 10.60
CA GLY A 46 17.55 6.71 11.76
C GLY A 46 17.02 8.11 11.44
N LEU A 47 17.40 8.66 10.28
CA LEU A 47 16.87 9.94 9.79
C LEU A 47 15.37 9.91 9.58
N LEU A 48 14.85 8.86 8.93
CA LEU A 48 13.42 8.66 8.71
C LEU A 48 12.67 8.63 10.03
N VAL A 49 13.13 7.82 10.99
CA VAL A 49 12.48 7.65 12.29
C VAL A 49 12.49 8.95 13.10
N GLU A 50 13.58 9.71 13.09
CA GLU A 50 13.62 11.02 13.72
C GLU A 50 12.63 12.02 13.10
N ASP A 51 12.48 11.98 11.77
CA ASP A 51 11.50 12.81 11.06
C ASP A 51 10.06 12.37 11.40
N MET A 52 9.79 11.07 11.48
CA MET A 52 8.50 10.53 11.93
C MET A 52 8.17 10.96 13.37
N LYS A 53 9.14 10.90 14.28
CA LYS A 53 8.96 11.36 15.67
C LYS A 53 8.72 12.87 15.75
N LYS A 54 9.34 13.66 14.87
CA LYS A 54 9.06 15.10 14.76
C LYS A 54 7.63 15.38 14.29
N ASN A 55 7.12 14.61 13.35
CA ASN A 55 5.73 14.74 12.90
C ASN A 55 4.75 14.51 14.04
N ILE A 56 4.93 13.43 14.82
CA ILE A 56 4.07 13.16 15.98
C ILE A 56 4.09 14.33 16.96
N LYS A 57 5.27 14.89 17.26
CA LYS A 57 5.40 16.07 18.15
C LYS A 57 4.76 17.33 17.56
N ALA A 58 4.65 17.42 16.26
CA ALA A 58 4.02 18.53 15.52
C ALA A 58 2.54 18.27 15.21
N ASP A 59 1.91 17.32 15.88
CA ASP A 59 0.49 16.99 15.74
C ASP A 59 0.10 16.43 14.35
N TYR A 60 1.03 15.68 13.73
CA TYR A 60 0.81 14.99 12.47
C TYR A 60 0.86 13.46 12.66
N ASP A 61 0.14 12.75 11.80
CA ASP A 61 0.27 11.31 11.61
C ASP A 61 1.41 10.93 10.66
N ASN A 62 1.74 9.65 10.62
CA ASN A 62 2.69 9.10 9.65
C ASN A 62 2.01 7.99 8.84
N VAL A 63 2.01 8.15 7.52
CA VAL A 63 1.63 7.09 6.59
C VAL A 63 2.86 6.74 5.75
N LEU A 64 3.37 5.53 5.95
CA LEU A 64 4.56 4.99 5.32
C LEU A 64 4.16 3.75 4.50
N MET A 65 4.53 3.74 3.23
CA MET A 65 4.36 2.60 2.36
C MET A 65 5.71 2.04 1.94
N CYS A 66 5.81 0.70 1.91
CA CYS A 66 6.96 -0.02 1.41
C CYS A 66 6.58 -0.76 0.14
N ASP A 67 7.17 -0.42 -1.00
CA ASP A 67 6.96 -1.12 -2.27
C ASP A 67 8.19 -1.92 -2.72
N GLY A 68 7.94 -2.92 -3.55
CA GLY A 68 8.98 -3.77 -4.13
C GLY A 68 8.47 -5.16 -4.48
N GLY A 69 9.20 -5.86 -5.34
CA GLY A 69 8.84 -7.22 -5.76
C GLY A 69 8.73 -8.21 -4.60
N GLU A 70 8.22 -9.40 -4.89
CA GLU A 70 8.20 -10.50 -3.92
C GLU A 70 9.63 -10.87 -3.50
N GLY A 71 9.82 -11.19 -2.21
CA GLY A 71 11.14 -11.52 -1.67
C GLY A 71 12.12 -10.34 -1.55
N SER A 72 11.72 -9.10 -1.87
CA SER A 72 12.61 -7.93 -1.78
C SER A 72 12.93 -7.45 -0.36
N GLY A 73 12.32 -8.04 0.67
CA GLY A 73 12.58 -7.71 2.07
C GLY A 73 11.69 -6.61 2.66
N LYS A 74 10.53 -6.32 2.06
CA LYS A 74 9.59 -5.29 2.55
C LYS A 74 9.25 -5.42 4.02
N SER A 75 8.86 -6.63 4.45
CA SER A 75 8.51 -6.90 5.86
C SER A 75 9.71 -6.70 6.79
N ASN A 76 10.93 -7.08 6.36
CA ASN A 76 12.15 -6.79 7.11
C ASN A 76 12.38 -5.28 7.24
N LEU A 77 12.17 -4.53 6.17
CA LEU A 77 12.33 -3.08 6.18
C LEU A 77 11.32 -2.40 7.11
N ILE A 78 10.04 -2.79 7.04
CA ILE A 78 9.00 -2.25 7.93
C ILE A 78 9.32 -2.60 9.39
N TRP A 79 9.71 -3.83 9.68
CA TRP A 79 10.13 -4.23 11.02
C TRP A 79 11.26 -3.32 11.54
N ASN A 80 12.30 -3.06 10.72
CA ASN A 80 13.40 -2.17 11.09
C ASN A 80 12.93 -0.73 11.38
N VAL A 81 11.94 -0.23 10.64
CA VAL A 81 11.36 1.10 10.90
C VAL A 81 10.63 1.09 12.25
N ILE A 82 9.76 0.11 12.48
CA ILE A 82 8.93 0.04 13.68
C ILE A 82 9.80 -0.16 14.93
N GLU A 83 10.78 -1.08 14.89
CA GLU A 83 11.69 -1.33 16.00
C GLU A 83 12.50 -0.08 16.40
N ARG A 84 12.95 0.71 15.42
CA ARG A 84 13.64 1.97 15.69
C ARG A 84 12.70 3.08 16.17
N PHE A 85 11.45 3.07 15.72
CA PHE A 85 10.45 4.04 16.13
C PHE A 85 9.93 3.76 17.54
N HIS A 86 9.66 2.49 17.85
CA HIS A 86 9.18 1.98 19.14
C HIS A 86 9.93 0.70 19.51
N PRO A 87 11.09 0.79 20.14
CA PRO A 87 11.90 -0.37 20.50
C PRO A 87 11.16 -1.36 21.40
N GLY A 88 11.25 -2.65 21.08
CA GLY A 88 10.60 -3.71 21.83
C GLY A 88 9.09 -3.78 21.63
N PHE A 89 8.57 -3.31 20.49
CA PHE A 89 7.15 -3.41 20.17
C PHE A 89 6.68 -4.87 20.11
N ASP A 90 5.43 -5.07 20.45
CA ASP A 90 4.75 -6.35 20.36
C ASP A 90 4.15 -6.52 18.95
N ILE A 91 4.64 -7.51 18.19
CA ILE A 91 4.21 -7.75 16.80
C ILE A 91 2.71 -8.05 16.75
N GLU A 92 2.16 -8.82 17.68
CA GLU A 92 0.74 -9.18 17.70
C GLU A 92 -0.15 -7.95 17.88
N LYS A 93 0.32 -6.98 18.64
CA LYS A 93 -0.41 -5.73 18.86
C LYS A 93 -0.35 -4.76 17.70
N VAL A 94 0.75 -4.73 16.93
CA VAL A 94 0.90 -3.77 15.83
C VAL A 94 0.48 -4.34 14.47
N TYR A 95 0.53 -5.66 14.30
CA TYR A 95 0.22 -6.30 13.03
C TYR A 95 -1.29 -6.34 12.77
N VAL A 96 -1.67 -5.87 11.59
CA VAL A 96 -3.07 -5.83 11.16
C VAL A 96 -3.18 -6.46 9.77
N TYR A 97 -4.02 -7.45 9.64
CA TYR A 97 -4.13 -8.24 8.41
C TYR A 97 -5.47 -8.05 7.66
N ASN A 98 -6.44 -7.36 8.26
CA ASN A 98 -7.71 -7.06 7.60
C ASN A 98 -8.34 -5.77 8.15
N MET A 99 -9.36 -5.29 7.45
CA MET A 99 -10.06 -4.07 7.85
C MET A 99 -10.78 -4.21 9.19
N GLN A 100 -11.28 -5.41 9.53
CA GLN A 100 -11.93 -5.64 10.82
C GLN A 100 -10.97 -5.40 12.00
N GLY A 101 -9.73 -5.89 11.92
CA GLY A 101 -8.72 -5.63 12.95
C GLY A 101 -8.40 -4.15 13.12
N ILE A 102 -8.46 -3.36 12.03
CA ILE A 102 -8.32 -1.90 12.11
C ILE A 102 -9.52 -1.28 12.81
N ARG A 103 -10.75 -1.68 12.43
CA ARG A 103 -12.00 -1.21 13.06
C ARG A 103 -12.04 -1.51 14.56
N ASP A 104 -11.69 -2.74 14.94
CA ASP A 104 -11.71 -3.18 16.34
C ASP A 104 -10.75 -2.37 17.21
N ARG A 105 -9.52 -2.16 16.71
CA ARG A 105 -8.53 -1.34 17.41
C ARG A 105 -8.94 0.14 17.45
N PHE A 106 -9.52 0.64 16.37
CA PHE A 106 -10.04 2.00 16.32
C PHE A 106 -11.20 2.20 17.29
N ALA A 107 -12.13 1.24 17.37
CA ALA A 107 -13.27 1.28 18.27
C ALA A 107 -12.88 1.14 19.75
N SER A 108 -11.88 0.29 20.06
CA SER A 108 -11.39 0.09 21.44
C SER A 108 -10.62 1.30 21.99
N GLY A 109 -10.14 2.18 21.10
CA GLY A 109 -9.20 3.25 21.47
C GLY A 109 -7.81 2.75 21.85
N ASP A 110 -7.56 1.44 21.76
CA ASP A 110 -6.23 0.84 21.91
C ASP A 110 -5.53 0.79 20.54
N TYR A 111 -4.74 1.80 20.28
CA TYR A 111 -4.01 1.94 19.03
C TYR A 111 -2.66 1.21 19.04
N GLY A 112 -2.38 0.38 20.05
CA GLY A 112 -1.18 -0.46 20.15
C GLY A 112 0.14 0.32 20.08
N GLY A 113 0.19 1.47 20.77
CA GLY A 113 1.30 2.42 20.65
C GLY A 113 1.24 3.21 19.36
N ASP A 114 0.03 3.36 18.80
CA ASP A 114 -0.29 4.16 17.63
C ASP A 114 0.38 3.67 16.31
N ILE A 115 0.75 2.40 16.25
CA ILE A 115 1.35 1.78 15.06
C ILE A 115 0.43 0.70 14.48
N PHE A 116 0.22 0.77 13.16
CA PHE A 116 -0.47 -0.25 12.38
C PHE A 116 0.48 -0.78 11.30
N TRP A 117 0.81 -2.05 11.37
CA TRP A 117 1.60 -2.75 10.35
C TRP A 117 0.71 -3.59 9.46
N MET A 118 0.51 -3.16 8.21
CA MET A 118 -0.27 -3.84 7.18
C MET A 118 0.66 -4.48 6.15
N ASP A 119 0.98 -5.76 6.27
CA ASP A 119 1.97 -6.42 5.39
C ASP A 119 1.45 -6.66 3.95
N GLU A 120 0.14 -6.73 3.77
CA GLU A 120 -0.51 -6.89 2.45
C GLU A 120 -1.54 -5.77 2.22
N THR A 121 -1.09 -4.52 2.27
CA THR A 121 -1.95 -3.33 2.20
C THR A 121 -2.86 -3.32 0.97
N SER A 122 -2.42 -3.89 -0.16
CA SER A 122 -3.24 -3.98 -1.39
C SER A 122 -4.50 -4.84 -1.25
N GLN A 123 -4.61 -5.64 -0.19
CA GLN A 123 -5.83 -6.41 0.11
C GLN A 123 -6.83 -5.59 0.93
N ILE A 124 -6.36 -4.60 1.68
CA ILE A 124 -7.17 -3.73 2.54
C ILE A 124 -7.53 -2.45 1.78
N ALA A 125 -6.54 -1.81 1.14
CA ALA A 125 -6.65 -0.51 0.48
C ALA A 125 -6.36 -0.62 -1.02
N SER A 126 -7.17 -1.39 -1.75
CA SER A 126 -6.99 -1.60 -3.19
C SER A 126 -7.67 -0.51 -4.03
N ASN A 127 -6.96 0.02 -5.02
CA ASN A 127 -7.54 0.93 -6.01
C ASN A 127 -8.64 0.29 -6.88
N ARG A 128 -8.73 -1.06 -6.93
CA ARG A 128 -9.77 -1.78 -7.67
C ARG A 128 -11.09 -1.88 -6.91
N THR A 129 -11.08 -1.61 -5.61
CA THR A 129 -12.24 -1.72 -4.72
C THR A 129 -12.51 -0.41 -3.98
N TRP A 130 -12.24 0.74 -4.62
CA TRP A 130 -12.37 2.06 -4.01
C TRP A 130 -13.79 2.35 -3.47
N GLN A 131 -14.81 1.73 -4.03
CA GLN A 131 -16.20 1.82 -3.56
C GLN A 131 -16.56 0.77 -2.50
N SER A 132 -15.62 -0.10 -2.10
CA SER A 132 -15.92 -1.05 -1.03
C SER A 132 -16.04 -0.34 0.32
N GLU A 133 -16.91 -0.85 1.17
CA GLU A 133 -17.07 -0.40 2.55
C GLU A 133 -15.74 -0.36 3.31
N ASP A 134 -14.92 -1.40 3.14
CA ASP A 134 -13.59 -1.49 3.75
C ASP A 134 -12.66 -0.31 3.36
N ASN A 135 -12.70 0.10 2.10
CA ASN A 135 -11.85 1.20 1.63
C ASN A 135 -12.38 2.56 2.11
N GLN A 136 -13.70 2.74 2.12
CA GLN A 136 -14.35 3.93 2.65
C GLN A 136 -14.09 4.09 4.17
N ASP A 137 -14.17 3.01 4.91
CA ASP A 137 -13.88 3.01 6.33
C ASP A 137 -12.39 3.32 6.61
N LEU A 138 -11.48 2.75 5.83
CA LEU A 138 -10.06 3.08 5.95
C LEU A 138 -9.81 4.58 5.71
N VAL A 139 -10.43 5.15 4.69
CA VAL A 139 -10.35 6.59 4.41
C VAL A 139 -10.91 7.39 5.59
N GLY A 140 -12.11 7.05 6.08
CA GLY A 140 -12.73 7.71 7.24
C GLY A 140 -11.88 7.61 8.51
N ILE A 141 -11.30 6.45 8.77
CA ILE A 141 -10.35 6.24 9.87
C ILE A 141 -9.13 7.15 9.71
N LEU A 142 -8.52 7.18 8.53
CA LEU A 142 -7.34 8.01 8.27
C LEU A 142 -7.64 9.51 8.37
N GLU A 143 -8.85 9.96 8.01
CA GLU A 143 -9.27 11.36 8.19
C GLU A 143 -9.40 11.76 9.65
N THR A 144 -9.90 10.85 10.48
CA THR A 144 -10.13 11.08 11.92
C THR A 144 -8.89 10.82 12.77
N CYS A 145 -7.96 9.99 12.31
CA CYS A 145 -6.78 9.55 13.05
C CYS A 145 -5.69 10.59 13.23
N ARG A 146 -5.74 11.72 12.52
CA ARG A 146 -4.73 12.77 12.64
C ARG A 146 -4.55 13.21 14.11
N SER A 147 -5.63 13.39 14.82
CA SER A 147 -5.63 13.78 16.26
C SER A 147 -5.13 12.67 17.19
N LYS A 148 -4.91 11.45 16.68
CA LYS A 148 -4.44 10.28 17.44
C LYS A 148 -2.98 9.95 17.18
N HIS A 149 -2.28 10.75 16.36
CA HIS A 149 -0.84 10.59 16.05
C HIS A 149 -0.46 9.21 15.48
N MET A 150 -1.36 8.59 14.75
CA MET A 150 -1.17 7.22 14.26
C MET A 150 -0.02 7.11 13.27
N THR A 151 0.68 6.00 13.35
CA THR A 151 1.69 5.60 12.37
C THR A 151 1.22 4.35 11.63
N LEU A 152 0.95 4.48 10.33
CA LEU A 152 0.55 3.38 9.46
C LEU A 152 1.72 2.98 8.58
N CYS A 153 2.15 1.72 8.71
CA CYS A 153 3.21 1.12 7.92
C CYS A 153 2.63 0.02 7.03
N GLY A 154 2.65 0.23 5.72
CA GLY A 154 2.06 -0.71 4.76
C GLY A 154 3.09 -1.32 3.81
N ALA A 155 2.94 -2.60 3.45
CA ALA A 155 3.71 -3.25 2.39
C ALA A 155 2.85 -3.54 1.18
N VAL A 156 3.37 -3.28 -0.01
CA VAL A 156 2.69 -3.56 -1.28
C VAL A 156 3.69 -4.04 -2.34
N PRO A 157 3.27 -4.90 -3.27
CA PRO A 157 4.14 -5.27 -4.39
C PRO A 157 4.43 -4.10 -5.33
N ASN A 158 3.49 -3.17 -5.47
CA ASN A 158 3.60 -1.97 -6.27
C ASN A 158 2.65 -0.90 -5.72
N ILE A 159 3.15 0.31 -5.52
CA ILE A 159 2.39 1.43 -4.96
C ILE A 159 1.17 1.83 -5.82
N SER A 160 1.18 1.57 -7.12
CA SER A 160 0.05 1.84 -8.01
C SER A 160 -1.20 1.01 -7.69
N ARG A 161 -1.07 -0.06 -6.90
CA ARG A 161 -2.21 -0.89 -6.44
C ARG A 161 -2.94 -0.32 -5.24
N VAL A 162 -2.33 0.66 -4.56
CA VAL A 162 -2.92 1.33 -3.40
C VAL A 162 -3.93 2.36 -3.86
N ASP A 163 -5.00 2.53 -3.08
CA ASP A 163 -6.01 3.56 -3.32
C ASP A 163 -5.40 4.94 -3.54
N ILE A 164 -5.99 5.69 -4.47
CA ILE A 164 -5.46 7.00 -4.87
C ILE A 164 -5.46 8.01 -3.73
N TYR A 165 -6.51 7.99 -2.87
CA TYR A 165 -6.58 8.91 -1.73
C TYR A 165 -5.42 8.68 -0.76
N LEU A 166 -5.18 7.40 -0.40
CA LEU A 166 -4.07 7.04 0.47
C LEU A 166 -2.73 7.41 -0.15
N ARG A 167 -2.54 7.10 -1.44
CA ARG A 167 -1.30 7.32 -2.17
C ARG A 167 -1.00 8.80 -2.40
N GLU A 168 -1.97 9.60 -2.84
CA GLU A 168 -1.75 10.98 -3.28
C GLU A 168 -1.93 12.01 -2.15
N PHE A 169 -2.72 11.71 -1.12
CA PHE A 169 -3.04 12.69 -0.09
C PHE A 169 -2.52 12.33 1.30
N ARG A 170 -2.39 11.04 1.62
CA ARG A 170 -2.03 10.60 2.97
C ARG A 170 -0.60 10.09 3.11
N MET A 171 -0.09 9.39 2.08
CA MET A 171 1.25 8.81 2.12
C MET A 171 2.32 9.91 2.22
N ARG A 172 3.05 9.89 3.33
CA ARG A 172 4.15 10.82 3.60
C ARG A 172 5.50 10.26 3.19
N TYR A 173 5.67 8.96 3.37
CA TYR A 173 6.91 8.26 3.05
C TYR A 173 6.66 7.05 2.15
N LEU A 174 7.52 6.90 1.14
CA LEU A 174 7.59 5.71 0.31
C LEU A 174 8.99 5.12 0.40
N LEU A 175 9.06 3.88 0.87
CA LEU A 175 10.28 3.08 0.92
C LEU A 175 10.24 2.08 -0.22
N ARG A 176 11.15 2.21 -1.16
CA ARG A 176 11.20 1.31 -2.33
C ARG A 176 12.32 0.31 -2.17
N CYS A 177 12.00 -0.94 -1.86
CA CYS A 177 12.98 -2.03 -1.78
C CYS A 177 13.62 -2.28 -3.15
N LYS A 178 14.95 -2.30 -3.17
CA LYS A 178 15.71 -2.63 -4.38
C LYS A 178 16.07 -4.11 -4.39
N PRO A 179 16.05 -4.79 -5.55
CA PRO A 179 16.40 -6.21 -5.65
C PRO A 179 17.92 -6.42 -5.58
N MET A 180 18.55 -5.86 -4.58
CA MET A 180 19.97 -5.98 -4.31
C MET A 180 20.24 -6.03 -2.83
N SER A 181 21.34 -6.67 -2.45
CA SER A 181 21.80 -6.76 -1.09
C SER A 181 23.21 -6.22 -0.95
N PHE A 182 23.49 -5.67 0.21
CA PHE A 182 24.81 -5.21 0.58
C PHE A 182 25.47 -6.22 1.54
N PRO A 183 26.71 -6.64 1.31
CA PRO A 183 27.40 -7.51 2.24
C PRO A 183 27.55 -6.80 3.59
N SER A 184 27.11 -7.44 4.66
CA SER A 184 27.39 -6.93 6.01
C SER A 184 28.69 -7.54 6.54
N ILE A 185 29.31 -6.83 7.47
CA ILE A 185 30.40 -7.39 8.29
C ILE A 185 29.74 -8.40 9.24
N GLY A 186 29.58 -9.66 8.80
CA GLY A 186 28.95 -10.74 9.56
C GLY A 186 27.73 -11.38 8.90
N TYR A 187 27.93 -12.26 7.99
CA TYR A 187 27.08 -13.38 7.51
C TYR A 187 25.66 -13.11 6.95
N ARG A 188 25.00 -11.97 7.12
CA ARG A 188 23.68 -11.73 6.53
C ARG A 188 23.71 -10.51 5.60
N PRO A 189 23.29 -10.63 4.34
CA PRO A 189 23.26 -9.48 3.43
C PRO A 189 22.22 -8.47 3.92
N ARG A 190 22.61 -7.19 3.97
CA ARG A 190 21.70 -6.07 4.22
C ARG A 190 20.92 -5.73 2.96
N GLY A 191 19.62 -5.47 3.08
CA GLY A 191 18.82 -4.98 1.97
C GLY A 191 19.08 -3.51 1.68
N VAL A 192 18.77 -3.10 0.46
CA VAL A 192 18.87 -1.70 0.00
C VAL A 192 17.47 -1.14 -0.23
N PHE A 193 17.21 0.08 0.21
CA PHE A 193 15.97 0.78 -0.06
C PHE A 193 16.22 2.22 -0.54
N GLU A 194 15.28 2.73 -1.29
CA GLU A 194 15.18 4.14 -1.67
C GLU A 194 14.12 4.79 -0.80
N LEU A 195 14.42 5.95 -0.21
CA LEU A 195 13.48 6.76 0.54
C LEU A 195 13.00 7.92 -0.31
N LEU A 196 11.69 8.01 -0.47
CA LEU A 196 11.01 9.19 -1.00
C LEU A 196 10.13 9.78 0.11
N LYS A 197 10.11 11.11 0.21
CA LYS A 197 9.29 11.86 1.16
C LYS A 197 8.42 12.84 0.41
N ARG A 198 7.16 12.98 0.83
CA ARG A 198 6.26 13.99 0.30
C ARG A 198 6.70 15.38 0.73
N ASN A 199 6.83 16.28 -0.23
CA ASN A 199 6.99 17.70 0.03
C ASN A 199 5.63 18.28 0.40
N ASN A 200 5.54 18.94 1.55
CA ASN A 200 4.28 19.49 2.07
C ASN A 200 3.77 20.67 1.24
N GLU A 201 4.64 21.39 0.54
CA GLU A 201 4.28 22.56 -0.25
C GLU A 201 3.78 22.18 -1.65
N THR A 202 4.48 21.25 -2.30
CA THR A 202 4.17 20.84 -3.69
C THR A 202 3.30 19.60 -3.80
N GLY A 203 3.15 18.83 -2.71
CA GLY A 203 2.49 17.54 -2.71
C GLY A 203 3.25 16.41 -3.44
N GLN A 204 4.42 16.70 -4.02
CA GLN A 204 5.19 15.76 -4.81
C GLN A 204 6.11 14.89 -3.94
N MET A 205 6.34 13.66 -4.36
CA MET A 205 7.31 12.77 -3.75
C MET A 205 8.72 13.15 -4.18
N GLN A 206 9.57 13.52 -3.23
CA GLN A 206 10.97 13.89 -3.44
C GLN A 206 11.88 12.74 -3.04
N HIS A 207 12.86 12.45 -3.86
CA HIS A 207 13.91 11.49 -3.57
C HIS A 207 14.86 12.06 -2.50
N ILE A 208 14.99 11.34 -1.38
CA ILE A 208 15.89 11.71 -0.28
C ILE A 208 17.23 11.01 -0.40
N GLY A 209 17.21 9.69 -0.66
CA GLY A 209 18.43 8.91 -0.81
C GLY A 209 18.20 7.41 -0.77
N TYR A 210 19.32 6.69 -0.73
CA TYR A 210 19.35 5.24 -0.58
C TYR A 210 19.94 4.87 0.79
N GLY A 211 19.36 3.87 1.43
CA GLY A 211 19.80 3.38 2.73
C GLY A 211 19.86 1.86 2.79
N LEU A 212 20.34 1.37 3.92
CA LEU A 212 20.49 -0.04 4.22
C LEU A 212 19.51 -0.44 5.34
N PHE A 213 19.03 -1.67 5.29
CA PHE A 213 18.27 -2.29 6.37
C PHE A 213 18.74 -3.71 6.63
N ASP A 214 18.67 -4.13 7.88
CA ASP A 214 19.05 -5.46 8.29
C ASP A 214 17.92 -6.46 8.12
N PRO A 215 18.20 -7.75 7.92
CA PRO A 215 17.17 -8.77 8.03
C PRO A 215 16.59 -8.78 9.45
N MET A 216 15.31 -9.12 9.55
CA MET A 216 14.63 -9.29 10.84
C MET A 216 15.41 -10.31 11.69
N PRO A 217 15.65 -10.05 12.99
CA PRO A 217 16.26 -11.00 13.90
C PRO A 217 15.48 -12.33 13.94
N THR A 218 16.16 -13.41 14.28
CA THR A 218 15.55 -14.75 14.28
C THR A 218 14.36 -14.81 15.23
N GLU A 219 14.50 -14.25 16.42
CA GLU A 219 13.46 -14.21 17.46
C GLU A 219 12.20 -13.44 17.00
N ALA A 220 12.39 -12.32 16.34
CA ALA A 220 11.28 -11.54 15.78
C ALA A 220 10.64 -12.26 14.58
N LYS A 221 11.44 -12.96 13.78
CA LYS A 221 10.96 -13.75 12.66
C LYS A 221 10.12 -14.95 13.11
N GLU A 222 10.52 -15.60 14.18
CA GLU A 222 9.76 -16.71 14.80
C GLU A 222 8.39 -16.26 15.33
N GLN A 223 8.26 -15.01 15.77
CA GLN A 223 6.96 -14.43 16.15
C GLN A 223 6.14 -14.00 14.92
N TYR A 224 6.78 -13.42 13.91
CA TYR A 224 6.11 -12.89 12.73
C TYR A 224 5.59 -13.96 11.77
N GLU A 225 6.36 -15.03 11.51
CA GLU A 225 6.01 -16.05 10.52
C GLU A 225 4.69 -16.80 10.82
N PRO A 226 4.38 -17.19 12.07
CA PRO A 226 3.09 -17.80 12.40
C PRO A 226 1.91 -16.87 12.11
N ILE A 227 2.01 -15.59 12.47
CA ILE A 227 0.97 -14.59 12.22
C ILE A 227 0.72 -14.44 10.72
N LYS A 228 1.78 -14.34 9.94
CA LYS A 228 1.70 -14.27 8.47
C LYS A 228 1.13 -15.55 7.86
N ALA A 229 1.51 -16.72 8.34
CA ALA A 229 1.01 -17.99 7.86
C ALA A 229 -0.50 -18.14 8.13
N GLU A 230 -0.96 -17.75 9.31
CA GLU A 230 -2.39 -17.76 9.66
C GLU A 230 -3.19 -16.85 8.73
N PHE A 231 -2.67 -15.65 8.44
CA PHE A 231 -3.29 -14.74 7.47
C PHE A 231 -3.39 -15.37 6.08
N GLN A 232 -2.31 -15.95 5.58
CA GLN A 232 -2.29 -16.59 4.26
C GLN A 232 -3.27 -17.77 4.19
N GLU A 233 -3.41 -18.54 5.25
CA GLU A 233 -4.35 -19.65 5.32
C GLU A 233 -5.81 -19.15 5.34
N ARG A 234 -6.13 -18.12 6.11
CA ARG A 234 -7.46 -17.49 6.10
C ARG A 234 -7.81 -16.94 4.71
N PHE A 235 -6.84 -16.34 4.03
CA PHE A 235 -7.03 -15.82 2.68
C PHE A 235 -7.26 -16.93 1.65
N ARG A 236 -6.51 -18.05 1.75
CA ARG A 236 -6.73 -19.24 0.90
C ARG A 236 -8.14 -19.81 1.10
N LYS A 237 -8.59 -19.94 2.34
CA LYS A 237 -9.96 -20.40 2.66
C LYS A 237 -11.01 -19.48 2.06
N LYS A 238 -10.85 -18.16 2.20
CA LYS A 238 -11.76 -17.16 1.61
C LYS A 238 -11.86 -17.30 0.08
N ILE A 239 -10.73 -17.53 -0.60
CA ILE A 239 -10.70 -17.78 -2.05
C ILE A 239 -11.38 -19.11 -2.40
N ALA A 240 -11.08 -20.18 -1.66
CA ALA A 240 -11.63 -21.52 -1.90
C ALA A 240 -13.17 -21.54 -1.71
N GLU A 241 -13.67 -20.81 -0.71
CA GLU A 241 -15.11 -20.68 -0.45
C GLU A 241 -15.85 -19.88 -1.52
N GLY A 242 -15.16 -19.25 -2.45
CA GLY A 242 -15.74 -18.52 -3.58
C GLY A 242 -16.56 -17.27 -3.22
N LYS A 243 -16.61 -16.89 -1.94
CA LYS A 243 -17.46 -15.81 -1.41
C LYS A 243 -17.17 -14.44 -2.03
N ASP A 244 -15.96 -14.19 -2.51
CA ASP A 244 -15.62 -12.90 -3.14
C ASP A 244 -16.03 -12.82 -4.61
N LYS A 245 -16.04 -13.95 -5.34
CA LYS A 245 -16.41 -13.91 -6.78
C LYS A 245 -17.91 -13.77 -7.01
N GLY A 246 -18.74 -14.34 -6.14
CA GLY A 246 -20.21 -14.24 -6.23
C GLY A 246 -20.68 -12.80 -5.96
N LYS A 247 -20.28 -12.23 -4.84
CA LYS A 247 -20.75 -10.90 -4.38
C LYS A 247 -20.42 -9.76 -5.35
N TYR A 248 -19.25 -9.79 -5.99
CA TYR A 248 -18.88 -8.78 -7.00
C TYR A 248 -19.58 -9.03 -8.34
N LYS A 249 -19.72 -10.30 -8.72
CA LYS A 249 -20.44 -10.67 -9.93
C LYS A 249 -21.91 -10.28 -9.82
N ASP A 250 -22.54 -10.55 -8.68
CA ASP A 250 -23.94 -10.24 -8.44
C ASP A 250 -24.18 -8.72 -8.40
N LYS A 251 -23.36 -7.95 -7.67
CA LYS A 251 -23.44 -6.49 -7.67
C LYS A 251 -23.20 -5.87 -9.04
N TRP A 252 -22.26 -6.42 -9.82
CA TRP A 252 -22.00 -5.96 -11.18
C TRP A 252 -23.19 -6.28 -12.12
N ILE A 253 -23.76 -7.49 -11.99
CA ILE A 253 -24.97 -7.89 -12.72
C ILE A 253 -26.15 -7.00 -12.35
N GLU A 254 -26.36 -6.71 -11.06
CA GLU A 254 -27.42 -5.80 -10.60
C GLU A 254 -27.21 -4.37 -11.13
N ALA A 255 -25.98 -3.85 -11.14
CA ALA A 255 -25.69 -2.54 -11.69
C ALA A 255 -25.94 -2.49 -13.22
N GLN A 256 -25.53 -3.53 -13.94
CA GLN A 256 -25.83 -3.65 -15.36
C GLN A 256 -27.33 -3.77 -15.62
N ASN A 257 -28.06 -4.56 -14.82
CA ASN A 257 -29.49 -4.70 -14.93
C ASN A 257 -30.21 -3.36 -14.72
N ARG A 258 -29.85 -2.61 -13.65
CA ARG A 258 -30.39 -1.26 -13.41
C ARG A 258 -30.18 -0.32 -14.59
N ASN A 259 -28.97 -0.30 -15.17
CA ASN A 259 -28.70 0.52 -16.34
C ASN A 259 -29.54 0.13 -17.55
N THR A 260 -29.70 -1.18 -17.81
CA THR A 260 -30.53 -1.66 -18.90
C THR A 260 -32.01 -1.41 -18.66
N ASP A 261 -32.50 -1.44 -17.43
CA ASP A 261 -33.89 -1.14 -17.07
C ASP A 261 -34.20 0.35 -17.26
N VAL A 262 -33.26 1.25 -16.87
CA VAL A 262 -33.39 2.70 -17.16
C VAL A 262 -33.39 2.95 -18.66
N MET A 263 -32.48 2.33 -19.40
CA MET A 263 -32.40 2.43 -20.85
C MET A 263 -33.72 1.97 -21.52
N ALA A 264 -34.30 0.83 -21.10
CA ALA A 264 -35.56 0.32 -21.61
C ALA A 264 -36.71 1.29 -21.32
N LYS A 265 -36.80 1.87 -20.12
CA LYS A 265 -37.80 2.86 -19.73
C LYS A 265 -37.73 4.13 -20.60
N LEU A 266 -36.52 4.64 -20.86
CA LEU A 266 -36.31 5.81 -21.71
C LEU A 266 -36.72 5.53 -23.18
N TYR A 267 -36.36 4.34 -23.66
CA TYR A 267 -36.74 3.88 -25.00
C TYR A 267 -38.25 3.72 -25.16
N ASP A 268 -38.92 3.07 -24.20
CA ASP A 268 -40.37 2.81 -24.22
C ASP A 268 -41.20 4.10 -24.07
N ALA A 269 -40.64 5.08 -23.32
CA ALA A 269 -41.27 6.39 -23.18
C ALA A 269 -41.09 7.29 -24.42
N GLY A 270 -40.28 6.88 -25.40
CA GLY A 270 -40.00 7.68 -26.59
C GLY A 270 -39.26 9.00 -26.29
N LEU A 271 -38.61 9.10 -25.13
CA LEU A 271 -37.91 10.30 -24.68
C LEU A 271 -36.59 10.50 -25.37
N VAL A 272 -35.97 9.41 -25.84
CA VAL A 272 -34.63 9.41 -26.48
C VAL A 272 -34.69 8.42 -27.64
N ASP A 273 -34.10 8.75 -28.77
CA ASP A 273 -34.05 7.84 -29.90
C ASP A 273 -33.03 6.71 -29.71
N GLU A 274 -33.13 5.68 -30.56
CA GLU A 274 -32.34 4.45 -30.46
C GLU A 274 -30.82 4.74 -30.59
N ASP A 275 -30.42 5.62 -31.52
CA ASP A 275 -29.01 5.92 -31.79
C ASP A 275 -28.40 6.72 -30.65
N GLN A 276 -29.14 7.66 -30.07
CA GLN A 276 -28.73 8.42 -28.90
C GLN A 276 -28.57 7.52 -27.66
N LEU A 277 -29.52 6.57 -27.46
CA LEU A 277 -29.40 5.59 -26.37
C LEU A 277 -28.20 4.68 -26.56
N MET A 278 -27.97 4.19 -27.78
CA MET A 278 -26.80 3.37 -28.07
C MET A 278 -25.49 4.11 -27.75
N GLN A 279 -25.40 5.37 -28.14
CA GLN A 279 -24.22 6.21 -27.83
C GLN A 279 -24.08 6.45 -26.33
N LEU A 280 -25.15 6.80 -25.64
CA LEU A 280 -25.14 7.10 -24.20
C LEU A 280 -24.71 5.91 -23.35
N PHE A 281 -25.17 4.71 -23.71
CA PHE A 281 -24.87 3.47 -22.99
C PHE A 281 -23.74 2.64 -23.60
N GLY A 282 -23.02 3.17 -24.60
CA GLY A 282 -21.81 2.57 -25.17
C GLY A 282 -22.06 1.32 -26.04
N TYR A 283 -23.21 1.22 -26.69
CA TYR A 283 -23.51 0.11 -27.60
C TYR A 283 -23.04 0.42 -29.02
N GLU A 284 -22.13 -0.36 -29.54
CA GLU A 284 -21.63 -0.26 -30.92
C GLU A 284 -22.52 -1.00 -31.94
N ASN A 285 -23.37 -1.93 -31.47
CA ASN A 285 -24.13 -2.83 -32.32
C ASN A 285 -25.61 -2.81 -31.93
N LYS A 286 -26.47 -2.46 -32.91
CA LYS A 286 -27.93 -2.36 -32.77
C LYS A 286 -28.57 -3.66 -32.26
N ARG A 287 -28.09 -4.81 -32.73
CA ARG A 287 -28.61 -6.11 -32.29
C ARG A 287 -28.33 -6.37 -30.82
N THR A 288 -27.15 -6.00 -30.34
CA THR A 288 -26.76 -6.13 -28.93
C THR A 288 -27.62 -5.21 -28.06
N PHE A 289 -27.87 -3.98 -28.50
CA PHE A 289 -28.73 -3.02 -27.83
C PHE A 289 -30.16 -3.55 -27.73
N GLN A 290 -30.76 -3.99 -28.85
CA GLN A 290 -32.12 -4.54 -28.86
C GLN A 290 -32.30 -5.78 -27.98
N ASN A 291 -31.29 -6.65 -27.93
CA ASN A 291 -31.26 -7.79 -27.00
C ASN A 291 -31.22 -7.34 -25.53
N ALA A 292 -30.52 -6.27 -25.19
CA ALA A 292 -30.49 -5.71 -23.84
C ALA A 292 -31.87 -5.13 -23.45
N ILE A 293 -32.52 -4.38 -24.34
CA ILE A 293 -33.88 -3.88 -24.15
C ILE A 293 -34.89 -5.03 -23.96
N TYR A 294 -34.82 -6.06 -24.81
CA TYR A 294 -35.68 -7.22 -24.68
C TYR A 294 -35.56 -7.92 -23.33
N LYS A 295 -34.31 -8.13 -22.85
CA LYS A 295 -34.05 -8.73 -21.54
C LYS A 295 -34.58 -7.88 -20.38
N ALA A 296 -34.44 -6.55 -20.46
CA ALA A 296 -34.95 -5.63 -19.44
C ALA A 296 -36.51 -5.71 -19.38
N ARG A 297 -37.19 -5.72 -20.52
CA ARG A 297 -38.64 -5.87 -20.60
C ARG A 297 -39.13 -7.22 -20.06
N SER A 298 -38.34 -8.29 -20.27
CA SER A 298 -38.69 -9.61 -19.73
C SER A 298 -38.63 -9.64 -18.20
N ARG A 299 -37.60 -9.03 -17.61
CA ARG A 299 -37.52 -8.91 -16.14
C ARG A 299 -38.68 -8.11 -15.55
N ALA A 300 -39.06 -6.99 -16.16
CA ALA A 300 -40.14 -6.14 -15.70
C ALA A 300 -41.54 -6.79 -15.79
N LYS A 301 -41.65 -7.94 -16.44
CA LYS A 301 -42.93 -8.74 -16.51
C LYS A 301 -42.96 -9.83 -15.43
N GLU A 302 -41.81 -10.16 -14.85
CA GLU A 302 -41.69 -11.19 -13.81
C GLU A 302 -41.80 -10.58 -12.40
N GLU A 303 -41.65 -9.24 -12.25
CA GLU A 303 -41.94 -8.46 -11.05
C GLU A 303 -43.42 -8.03 -11.02
#